data_de262ed505f4b12572bf8c9ed682e9f1
#
_entry.id   de262ed505f4b12572bf8c9ed682e9f1
#
_cell.length_a   1.000
_cell.length_b   1.000
_cell.length_c   1.000
_cell.angle_alpha   90.00
_cell.angle_beta   90.00
_cell.angle_gamma   90.00
#
_symmetry.space_group_name_H-M   'P 1'
#
loop_
_entity.id
_entity.type
_entity.pdbx_description
1 polymer ?
#
loop_
_entity_poly.entity_id
_entity_poly.type
_entity_poly.pdbx_seq_one_letter_code
_entity_poly.pdbx_strand_id
1 'polypeptide(L)'
;KNLDAQVAANEAQERYADTHAYIVGPREALRRAKFFSEDYLNKEFDIFWNLASDRFLDAFYGKFTTIAGGGSWTSRGNGGLVQNSVELRTMQADNLSYSRHEKLLVANELKLGAAKNADQMLKYAHLHLELKKRGFVDPDDRLLLLFIAPTVNADAWGAQLDAEIRHCEKDKKLEYLLAEDVLAAARATTYASVSWTELADFCDAFAAELTAAAQTEQKLLRGFASTVRQKNGVSR
;
A
#
# COMPACT_ATOMS: atom_id res chain seq x y z
N LYS A 1 11.03 11.44 -25.51
CA LYS A 1 11.96 12.55 -25.43
C LYS A 1 12.22 12.81 -23.95
N ASN A 2 13.13 12.58 -23.41
CA ASN A 2 14.51 12.50 -23.48
C ASN A 2 15.03 12.53 -22.05
N LEU A 3 14.82 11.42 -21.33
CA LEU A 3 15.36 11.29 -19.95
C LEU A 3 16.87 11.49 -19.99
N ASP A 4 17.53 11.00 -21.04
CA ASP A 4 18.95 11.14 -21.25
C ASP A 4 19.37 12.62 -21.38
N ALA A 5 18.57 13.44 -22.08
CA ALA A 5 18.86 14.88 -22.18
C ALA A 5 18.53 15.64 -20.89
N GLN A 6 17.53 15.21 -20.13
CA GLN A 6 17.25 15.77 -18.81
C GLN A 6 18.31 15.40 -17.78
N VAL A 7 18.77 14.16 -17.80
CA VAL A 7 19.87 13.70 -16.93
C VAL A 7 21.15 14.46 -17.28
N ALA A 8 21.50 14.57 -18.56
CA ALA A 8 22.68 15.32 -19.00
C ALA A 8 22.58 16.83 -18.66
N ALA A 9 21.39 17.44 -18.81
CA ALA A 9 21.18 18.84 -18.45
C ALA A 9 21.26 19.08 -16.93
N ASN A 10 20.81 18.12 -16.13
CA ASN A 10 20.89 18.19 -14.69
C ASN A 10 22.33 17.93 -14.17
N GLU A 11 23.05 17.02 -14.80
CA GLU A 11 24.49 16.79 -14.55
C GLU A 11 25.28 18.06 -14.85
N ALA A 12 25.01 18.73 -15.98
CA ALA A 12 25.64 19.98 -16.38
C ALA A 12 25.33 21.16 -15.43
N GLN A 13 24.26 21.10 -14.67
CA GLN A 13 23.88 22.14 -13.69
C GLN A 13 24.40 21.88 -12.29
N GLU A 14 25.27 20.88 -12.09
CA GLU A 14 25.82 20.48 -10.78
C GLU A 14 24.79 20.20 -9.68
N ARG A 15 23.51 20.11 -10.03
CA ARG A 15 22.43 19.88 -9.07
C ARG A 15 22.52 18.53 -8.37
N TYR A 16 23.30 17.62 -8.93
CA TYR A 16 23.49 16.26 -8.42
C TYR A 16 24.96 15.95 -8.11
N ALA A 17 25.81 16.95 -8.05
CA ALA A 17 27.23 16.75 -7.75
C ALA A 17 27.45 15.99 -6.43
N ASP A 18 26.62 16.26 -5.43
CA ASP A 18 26.67 15.58 -4.12
C ASP A 18 25.93 14.24 -4.08
N THR A 19 25.17 13.92 -5.12
CA THR A 19 24.43 12.66 -5.20
C THR A 19 25.09 11.65 -6.11
N HIS A 20 26.38 11.61 -6.06
CA HIS A 20 27.32 10.78 -6.81
C HIS A 20 26.83 9.36 -7.20
N ALA A 21 25.91 8.80 -6.45
CA ALA A 21 25.34 7.50 -6.73
C ALA A 21 24.49 7.46 -8.03
N TYR A 22 24.11 8.63 -8.55
CA TYR A 22 23.23 8.74 -9.72
C TYR A 22 23.95 9.00 -11.03
N ILE A 23 25.25 9.27 -10.97
CA ILE A 23 26.05 9.69 -12.12
C ILE A 23 26.68 8.52 -12.86
N VAL A 24 26.23 7.30 -12.62
CA VAL A 24 26.76 6.09 -13.28
C VAL A 24 26.33 5.94 -14.73
N GLY A 25 25.45 6.79 -15.21
CA GLY A 25 24.96 6.86 -16.57
C GLY A 25 23.43 6.82 -16.67
N PRO A 26 22.87 7.40 -17.73
CA PRO A 26 21.41 7.52 -17.91
C PRO A 26 20.66 6.18 -17.89
N ARG A 27 21.27 5.13 -18.42
CA ARG A 27 20.67 3.78 -18.42
C ARG A 27 20.58 3.19 -17.03
N GLU A 28 21.60 3.39 -16.20
CA GLU A 28 21.59 2.90 -14.83
C GLU A 28 20.67 3.75 -13.95
N ALA A 29 20.62 5.07 -14.13
CA ALA A 29 19.66 5.93 -13.47
C ALA A 29 18.23 5.54 -13.82
N LEU A 30 17.94 5.25 -15.10
CA LEU A 30 16.63 4.76 -15.54
C LEU A 30 16.32 3.38 -14.95
N ARG A 31 17.30 2.47 -14.94
CA ARG A 31 17.16 1.14 -14.34
C ARG A 31 16.83 1.27 -12.85
N ARG A 32 17.56 2.10 -12.12
CA ARG A 32 17.32 2.35 -10.69
C ARG A 32 15.95 2.99 -10.48
N ALA A 33 15.61 4.05 -11.18
CA ALA A 33 14.30 4.68 -11.09
C ALA A 33 13.18 3.68 -11.37
N LYS A 34 13.35 2.83 -12.39
CA LYS A 34 12.35 1.85 -12.79
C LYS A 34 12.22 0.66 -11.83
N PHE A 35 13.33 0.21 -11.24
CA PHE A 35 13.34 -1.02 -10.44
C PHE A 35 13.36 -0.78 -8.93
N PHE A 36 13.69 0.45 -8.48
CA PHE A 36 13.89 0.75 -7.06
C PHE A 36 12.95 1.83 -6.51
N SER A 37 12.10 2.42 -7.35
CA SER A 37 11.17 3.43 -6.88
C SER A 37 9.94 2.76 -6.26
N GLU A 38 9.61 3.16 -5.05
CA GLU A 38 8.39 2.76 -4.35
C GLU A 38 7.15 3.12 -5.17
N ASP A 39 7.14 4.29 -5.84
CA ASP A 39 6.07 4.73 -6.73
C ASP A 39 5.83 3.78 -7.91
N TYR A 40 6.89 3.15 -8.42
CA TYR A 40 6.74 2.20 -9.50
C TYR A 40 6.12 0.88 -9.02
N LEU A 41 6.53 0.40 -7.83
CA LEU A 41 5.93 -0.77 -7.22
C LEU A 41 4.45 -0.53 -6.91
N ASN A 42 4.12 0.66 -6.39
CA ASN A 42 2.75 1.04 -6.09
C ASN A 42 1.86 0.98 -7.35
N LYS A 43 2.37 1.45 -8.49
CA LYS A 43 1.64 1.37 -9.76
C LYS A 43 1.45 -0.07 -10.26
N GLU A 44 2.48 -0.91 -10.14
CA GLU A 44 2.35 -2.32 -10.52
C GLU A 44 1.40 -3.07 -9.61
N PHE A 45 1.44 -2.78 -8.31
CA PHE A 45 0.50 -3.30 -7.33
C PHE A 45 -0.93 -2.87 -7.67
N ASP A 46 -1.16 -1.58 -7.97
CA ASP A 46 -2.46 -1.06 -8.34
C ASP A 46 -3.04 -1.75 -9.59
N ILE A 47 -2.22 -1.90 -10.63
CA ILE A 47 -2.63 -2.59 -11.86
C ILE A 47 -3.01 -4.03 -11.52
N PHE A 48 -2.15 -4.75 -10.80
CA PHE A 48 -2.39 -6.13 -10.41
C PHE A 48 -3.66 -6.25 -9.57
N TRP A 49 -3.82 -5.41 -8.55
CA TRP A 49 -4.96 -5.43 -7.63
C TRP A 49 -6.30 -5.12 -8.32
N ASN A 50 -6.29 -4.23 -9.32
CA ASN A 50 -7.48 -3.96 -10.14
C ASN A 50 -7.83 -5.07 -11.11
N LEU A 51 -6.88 -5.92 -11.48
CA LEU A 51 -7.08 -7.04 -12.41
C LEU A 51 -7.27 -8.38 -11.69
N ALA A 52 -6.94 -8.45 -10.40
CA ALA A 52 -7.11 -9.63 -9.59
C ALA A 52 -8.61 -9.98 -9.45
N SER A 53 -8.93 -11.26 -9.46
CA SER A 53 -10.33 -11.70 -9.28
C SER A 53 -10.81 -11.44 -7.85
N ASP A 54 -12.13 -11.24 -7.70
CA ASP A 54 -12.76 -11.13 -6.39
C ASP A 54 -12.45 -12.35 -5.51
N ARG A 55 -12.43 -13.55 -6.11
CA ARG A 55 -12.06 -14.79 -5.42
C ARG A 55 -10.64 -14.75 -4.86
N PHE A 56 -9.69 -14.19 -5.61
CA PHE A 56 -8.31 -14.02 -5.13
C PHE A 56 -8.26 -13.05 -3.95
N LEU A 57 -8.95 -11.91 -4.06
CA LEU A 57 -8.98 -10.89 -3.00
C LEU A 57 -9.68 -11.41 -1.74
N ASP A 58 -10.79 -12.15 -1.87
CA ASP A 58 -11.45 -12.84 -0.76
C ASP A 58 -10.47 -13.81 -0.05
N ALA A 59 -9.79 -14.65 -0.80
CA ALA A 59 -8.84 -15.62 -0.26
C ALA A 59 -7.64 -14.95 0.40
N PHE A 60 -7.13 -13.86 -0.21
CA PHE A 60 -5.99 -13.13 0.34
C PHE A 60 -6.34 -12.38 1.62
N TYR A 61 -7.39 -11.56 1.59
CA TYR A 61 -7.80 -10.78 2.77
C TYR A 61 -8.38 -11.67 3.88
N GLY A 62 -8.95 -12.82 3.52
CA GLY A 62 -9.42 -13.83 4.47
C GLY A 62 -8.34 -14.42 5.37
N LYS A 63 -7.05 -14.22 5.03
CA LYS A 63 -5.93 -14.58 5.93
C LYS A 63 -5.79 -13.62 7.12
N PHE A 64 -6.33 -12.42 7.04
CA PHE A 64 -6.12 -11.34 8.01
C PHE A 64 -7.40 -10.94 8.75
N THR A 65 -8.57 -11.22 8.16
CA THR A 65 -9.86 -10.87 8.74
C THR A 65 -10.94 -11.84 8.24
N THR A 66 -12.10 -11.83 8.89
CA THR A 66 -13.22 -12.66 8.46
C THR A 66 -13.82 -12.12 7.17
N ILE A 67 -13.88 -12.95 6.15
CA ILE A 67 -14.48 -12.72 4.84
C ILE A 67 -15.56 -13.75 4.61
N ALA A 68 -16.77 -13.33 4.25
CA ALA A 68 -17.88 -14.24 3.91
C ALA A 68 -17.68 -14.86 2.51
N GLY A 69 -17.09 -14.08 1.63
CA GLY A 69 -16.81 -14.44 0.25
C GLY A 69 -18.00 -14.21 -0.70
N GLY A 70 -17.68 -14.13 -1.99
CA GLY A 70 -18.70 -13.96 -3.05
C GLY A 70 -19.12 -12.51 -3.29
N GLY A 71 -18.52 -11.56 -2.62
CA GLY A 71 -18.69 -10.14 -2.90
C GLY A 71 -17.78 -9.66 -4.04
N SER A 72 -18.07 -8.46 -4.55
CA SER A 72 -17.18 -7.78 -5.48
C SER A 72 -16.27 -6.81 -4.74
N TRP A 73 -15.07 -6.67 -5.27
CA TRP A 73 -14.06 -5.74 -4.79
C TRP A 73 -13.84 -4.60 -5.78
N THR A 74 -13.69 -3.39 -5.25
CA THR A 74 -13.22 -2.23 -6.01
C THR A 74 -11.88 -1.80 -5.44
N SER A 75 -10.85 -1.73 -6.27
CA SER A 75 -9.52 -1.28 -5.85
C SER A 75 -9.19 0.08 -6.47
N ARG A 76 -8.55 0.94 -5.71
CA ARG A 76 -8.12 2.27 -6.14
C ARG A 76 -6.73 2.55 -5.59
N GLY A 77 -5.80 2.78 -6.49
CA GLY A 77 -4.47 3.25 -6.14
C GLY A 77 -4.43 4.74 -5.79
N ASN A 78 -3.23 5.15 -5.47
CA ASN A 78 -2.87 6.50 -5.03
C ASN A 78 -3.65 7.60 -5.78
N GLY A 79 -4.44 8.35 -5.05
CA GLY A 79 -5.08 9.58 -5.51
C GLY A 79 -6.54 9.47 -5.97
N GLY A 80 -7.11 8.26 -6.12
CA GLY A 80 -8.46 8.13 -6.68
C GLY A 80 -9.58 8.64 -5.77
N LEU A 81 -9.55 8.33 -4.48
CA LEU A 81 -10.60 8.70 -3.53
C LEU A 81 -10.27 9.95 -2.69
N VAL A 82 -9.00 10.30 -2.56
CA VAL A 82 -8.50 11.25 -1.57
C VAL A 82 -8.21 12.64 -2.15
N GLN A 83 -8.05 12.77 -3.47
CA GLN A 83 -7.60 14.02 -4.12
C GLN A 83 -8.51 15.24 -3.90
N ASN A 84 -9.76 15.05 -3.52
CA ASN A 84 -10.76 16.13 -3.40
C ASN A 84 -11.04 16.56 -1.95
N SER A 85 -10.25 16.12 -0.97
CA SER A 85 -10.43 16.46 0.44
C SER A 85 -9.36 17.42 0.91
N VAL A 86 -9.74 18.54 1.50
CA VAL A 86 -8.80 19.52 2.06
C VAL A 86 -8.08 18.93 3.27
N GLU A 87 -8.80 18.20 4.11
CA GLU A 87 -8.30 17.58 5.34
C GLU A 87 -7.38 16.38 5.04
N LEU A 88 -7.60 15.72 3.91
CA LEU A 88 -6.85 14.52 3.52
C LEU A 88 -5.71 14.81 2.53
N ARG A 89 -5.44 16.08 2.17
CA ARG A 89 -4.39 16.46 1.20
C ARG A 89 -2.99 16.02 1.59
N THR A 90 -2.76 15.79 2.87
CA THR A 90 -1.46 15.34 3.41
C THR A 90 -1.34 13.83 3.48
N MET A 91 -2.40 13.09 3.11
CA MET A 91 -2.44 11.65 3.16
C MET A 91 -2.60 11.07 1.76
N GLN A 92 -1.65 10.27 1.36
CA GLN A 92 -1.74 9.43 0.16
C GLN A 92 -1.79 7.98 0.63
N ALA A 93 -2.94 7.33 0.44
CA ALA A 93 -3.02 5.89 0.59
C ALA A 93 -2.40 5.22 -0.63
N ASP A 94 -1.51 4.26 -0.44
CA ASP A 94 -0.88 3.56 -1.56
C ASP A 94 -1.93 2.81 -2.39
N ASN A 95 -2.80 2.04 -1.73
CA ASN A 95 -3.94 1.39 -2.37
C ASN A 95 -5.09 1.20 -1.38
N LEU A 96 -6.32 1.42 -1.83
CA LEU A 96 -7.55 1.15 -1.09
C LEU A 96 -8.38 0.11 -1.84
N SER A 97 -8.78 -0.96 -1.17
CA SER A 97 -9.71 -1.96 -1.68
C SER A 97 -10.98 -1.96 -0.84
N TYR A 98 -12.12 -1.97 -1.47
CA TYR A 98 -13.41 -1.92 -0.79
C TYR A 98 -14.37 -2.98 -1.31
N SER A 99 -15.02 -3.69 -0.40
CA SER A 99 -16.14 -4.56 -0.69
C SER A 99 -17.33 -4.20 0.21
N ARG A 100 -18.41 -3.71 -0.42
CA ARG A 100 -19.65 -3.42 0.30
C ARG A 100 -20.28 -4.69 0.89
N HIS A 101 -20.16 -5.81 0.18
CA HIS A 101 -20.68 -7.11 0.65
C HIS A 101 -19.99 -7.55 1.95
N GLU A 102 -18.67 -7.41 2.00
CA GLU A 102 -17.87 -7.77 3.17
C GLU A 102 -17.89 -6.69 4.27
N LYS A 103 -18.51 -5.54 3.99
CA LYS A 103 -18.48 -4.36 4.86
C LYS A 103 -17.06 -4.04 5.31
N LEU A 104 -16.14 -3.99 4.34
CA LEU A 104 -14.72 -3.92 4.61
C LEU A 104 -14.01 -2.96 3.66
N LEU A 105 -13.35 -1.98 4.24
CA LEU A 105 -12.31 -1.19 3.60
C LEU A 105 -10.95 -1.78 3.98
N VAL A 106 -10.13 -2.08 3.00
CA VAL A 106 -8.72 -2.47 3.21
C VAL A 106 -7.82 -1.35 2.71
N ALA A 107 -6.98 -0.84 3.57
CA ALA A 107 -5.89 0.05 3.20
C ALA A 107 -4.61 -0.78 3.10
N ASN A 108 -4.09 -0.94 1.88
CA ASN A 108 -2.81 -1.58 1.62
C ASN A 108 -1.72 -0.52 1.66
N GLU A 109 -0.83 -0.60 2.62
CA GLU A 109 0.34 0.27 2.77
C GLU A 109 1.58 -0.47 2.32
N LEU A 110 2.23 0.02 1.28
CA LEU A 110 3.33 -0.64 0.60
C LEU A 110 4.67 -0.05 1.04
N LYS A 111 5.62 -0.91 1.44
CA LYS A 111 6.96 -0.50 1.84
C LYS A 111 8.01 -1.35 1.15
N LEU A 112 9.00 -0.71 0.52
CA LEU A 112 10.16 -1.40 -0.06
C LEU A 112 11.36 -1.46 0.86
N GLY A 113 11.47 -0.56 1.81
CA GLY A 113 12.62 -0.48 2.72
C GLY A 113 12.54 0.67 3.71
N ALA A 114 11.57 1.57 3.55
CA ALA A 114 11.36 2.68 4.46
C ALA A 114 10.72 2.22 5.77
N ALA A 115 11.11 2.86 6.87
CA ALA A 115 10.39 2.70 8.13
C ALA A 115 8.96 3.23 8.00
N LYS A 116 8.03 2.64 8.78
CA LYS A 116 6.68 3.15 8.93
C LYS A 116 6.71 4.59 9.46
N ASN A 117 5.84 5.46 8.90
CA ASN A 117 5.67 6.80 9.46
C ASN A 117 5.07 6.74 10.87
N ALA A 118 5.48 7.69 11.72
CA ALA A 118 5.15 7.68 13.14
C ALA A 118 3.69 8.07 13.48
N ASP A 119 2.86 8.33 12.46
CA ASP A 119 1.45 8.76 12.58
C ASP A 119 0.52 8.02 11.62
N GLN A 120 0.98 6.92 11.04
CA GLN A 120 0.33 6.27 9.90
C GLN A 120 -0.97 5.54 10.28
N MET A 121 -0.99 4.86 11.43
CA MET A 121 -2.19 4.15 11.90
C MET A 121 -3.33 5.14 12.20
N LEU A 122 -3.01 6.25 12.85
CA LEU A 122 -3.98 7.31 13.16
C LEU A 122 -4.48 8.01 11.91
N LYS A 123 -3.62 8.26 10.93
CA LYS A 123 -4.01 8.83 9.64
C LYS A 123 -4.98 7.94 8.87
N TYR A 124 -4.77 6.62 8.84
CA TYR A 124 -5.70 5.69 8.20
C TYR A 124 -7.03 5.59 8.93
N ALA A 125 -7.03 5.63 10.26
CA ALA A 125 -8.26 5.70 11.05
C ALA A 125 -9.04 6.97 10.75
N HIS A 126 -8.37 8.12 10.69
CA HIS A 126 -8.97 9.40 10.31
C HIS A 126 -9.52 9.36 8.86
N LEU A 127 -8.76 8.83 7.91
CA LEU A 127 -9.22 8.63 6.53
C LEU A 127 -10.52 7.80 6.49
N HIS A 128 -10.57 6.71 7.23
CA HIS A 128 -11.77 5.85 7.28
C HIS A 128 -13.00 6.62 7.78
N LEU A 129 -12.85 7.42 8.83
CA LEU A 129 -13.93 8.27 9.34
C LEU A 129 -14.39 9.30 8.30
N GLU A 130 -13.45 9.94 7.60
CA GLU A 130 -13.78 10.90 6.56
C GLU A 130 -14.50 10.24 5.37
N LEU A 131 -14.11 9.03 4.99
CA LEU A 131 -14.80 8.27 3.95
C LEU A 131 -16.24 7.90 4.38
N LYS A 132 -16.45 7.54 5.66
CA LYS A 132 -17.79 7.34 6.24
C LYS A 132 -18.62 8.60 6.21
N LYS A 133 -18.10 9.72 6.70
CA LYS A 133 -18.79 11.02 6.70
C LYS A 133 -19.23 11.45 5.30
N ARG A 134 -18.46 11.07 4.27
CA ARG A 134 -18.74 11.40 2.87
C ARG A 134 -19.59 10.36 2.14
N GLY A 135 -19.94 9.27 2.79
CA GLY A 135 -20.76 8.19 2.21
C GLY A 135 -20.02 7.35 1.15
N PHE A 136 -18.68 7.36 1.13
CA PHE A 136 -17.90 6.47 0.28
C PHE A 136 -17.87 5.03 0.81
N VAL A 137 -17.95 4.88 2.11
CA VAL A 137 -18.10 3.61 2.82
C VAL A 137 -19.27 3.73 3.81
N ASP A 138 -19.91 2.62 4.14
CA ASP A 138 -21.06 2.63 5.03
C ASP A 138 -20.63 2.82 6.51
N PRO A 139 -21.50 3.33 7.39
CA PRO A 139 -21.13 3.65 8.79
C PRO A 139 -20.64 2.45 9.61
N ASP A 140 -21.13 1.24 9.30
CA ASP A 140 -20.80 -0.01 9.97
C ASP A 140 -19.64 -0.78 9.30
N ASP A 141 -19.03 -0.22 8.25
CA ASP A 141 -17.90 -0.83 7.59
C ASP A 141 -16.66 -0.86 8.48
N ARG A 142 -15.92 -1.96 8.41
CA ARG A 142 -14.68 -2.20 9.14
C ARG A 142 -13.48 -1.67 8.33
N LEU A 143 -12.38 -1.38 9.03
CA LEU A 143 -11.08 -1.08 8.41
C LEU A 143 -10.09 -2.20 8.72
N LEU A 144 -9.44 -2.71 7.67
CA LEU A 144 -8.20 -3.47 7.76
C LEU A 144 -7.06 -2.61 7.22
N LEU A 145 -6.05 -2.32 8.04
CA LEU A 145 -4.80 -1.71 7.60
C LEU A 145 -3.76 -2.80 7.46
N LEU A 146 -3.41 -3.09 6.21
CA LEU A 146 -2.48 -4.14 5.82
C LEU A 146 -1.15 -3.55 5.36
N PHE A 147 -0.10 -3.79 6.11
CA PHE A 147 1.27 -3.42 5.72
C PHE A 147 1.89 -4.53 4.87
N ILE A 148 2.35 -4.18 3.68
CA ILE A 148 3.08 -5.08 2.78
C ILE A 148 4.52 -4.56 2.71
N ALA A 149 5.45 -5.29 3.33
CA ALA A 149 6.81 -4.83 3.57
C ALA A 149 7.83 -5.97 3.43
N PRO A 150 9.16 -5.69 3.35
CA PRO A 150 10.17 -6.76 3.28
C PRO A 150 10.19 -7.67 4.52
N THR A 151 9.82 -7.14 5.67
CA THR A 151 9.77 -7.87 6.94
C THR A 151 8.45 -7.62 7.65
N VAL A 152 7.96 -8.64 8.33
CA VAL A 152 6.69 -8.61 9.08
C VAL A 152 6.98 -8.35 10.55
N ASN A 153 6.31 -7.37 11.14
CA ASN A 153 6.28 -7.10 12.58
C ASN A 153 4.85 -7.33 13.09
N ALA A 154 4.50 -8.60 13.35
CA ALA A 154 3.10 -8.98 13.58
C ALA A 154 2.58 -8.68 15.01
N ASP A 155 3.44 -8.54 16.03
CA ASP A 155 2.99 -8.80 17.41
C ASP A 155 2.86 -7.57 18.32
N ALA A 156 3.01 -6.36 17.81
CA ALA A 156 3.07 -5.16 18.67
C ALA A 156 2.17 -4.00 18.24
N TRP A 157 1.04 -4.26 17.55
CA TRP A 157 0.18 -3.21 17.01
C TRP A 157 -0.33 -2.23 18.09
N GLY A 158 -0.73 -2.75 19.26
CA GLY A 158 -1.14 -1.90 20.39
C GLY A 158 -0.02 -0.97 20.85
N ALA A 159 1.18 -1.49 21.06
CA ALA A 159 2.34 -0.69 21.46
C ALA A 159 2.76 0.32 20.37
N GLN A 160 2.61 -0.04 19.10
CA GLN A 160 2.85 0.87 17.99
C GLN A 160 1.82 1.99 17.95
N LEU A 161 0.53 1.70 18.14
CA LEU A 161 -0.52 2.72 18.21
C LEU A 161 -0.28 3.66 19.39
N ASP A 162 0.07 3.15 20.56
CA ASP A 162 0.42 3.98 21.72
C ASP A 162 1.64 4.87 21.46
N ALA A 163 2.61 4.38 20.69
CA ALA A 163 3.77 5.17 20.29
C ALA A 163 3.40 6.30 19.32
N GLU A 164 2.47 6.05 18.37
CA GLU A 164 1.94 7.07 17.47
C GLU A 164 1.14 8.14 18.23
N ILE A 165 0.30 7.74 19.20
CA ILE A 165 -0.43 8.68 20.04
C ILE A 165 0.56 9.60 20.76
N ARG A 166 1.56 9.05 21.45
CA ARG A 166 2.61 9.85 22.12
C ARG A 166 3.42 10.73 21.15
N HIS A 167 3.56 10.33 19.92
CA HIS A 167 4.20 11.18 18.89
C HIS A 167 3.32 12.37 18.53
N CYS A 168 2.03 12.13 18.28
CA CYS A 168 1.07 13.17 17.93
C CYS A 168 0.85 14.17 19.05
N GLU A 169 0.90 13.76 20.34
CA GLU A 169 0.83 14.64 21.50
C GLU A 169 1.93 15.72 21.54
N LYS A 170 3.06 15.45 20.87
CA LYS A 170 4.22 16.37 20.83
C LYS A 170 4.19 17.33 19.64
N ASP A 171 3.33 17.10 18.66
CA ASP A 171 3.24 17.93 17.46
C ASP A 171 1.82 18.50 17.29
N LYS A 172 1.67 19.80 17.59
CA LYS A 172 0.38 20.52 17.46
C LYS A 172 -0.26 20.38 16.07
N LYS A 173 0.53 20.14 15.02
CA LYS A 173 -0.02 19.95 13.68
C LYS A 173 -0.74 18.61 13.51
N LEU A 174 -0.49 17.67 14.41
CA LEU A 174 -1.09 16.34 14.44
C LEU A 174 -2.20 16.20 15.49
N GLU A 175 -2.53 17.27 16.22
CA GLU A 175 -3.55 17.28 17.29
C GLU A 175 -4.92 16.77 16.79
N TYR A 176 -5.28 17.04 15.54
CA TYR A 176 -6.52 16.54 14.94
C TYR A 176 -6.62 15.00 14.88
N LEU A 177 -5.49 14.29 14.93
CA LEU A 177 -5.43 12.83 15.00
C LEU A 177 -5.71 12.28 16.41
N LEU A 178 -5.71 13.14 17.41
CA LEU A 178 -5.99 12.79 18.81
C LEU A 178 -7.47 12.95 19.17
N ALA A 179 -8.34 13.32 18.23
CA ALA A 179 -9.77 13.38 18.43
C ALA A 179 -10.32 12.03 18.91
N GLU A 180 -11.30 12.04 19.81
CA GLU A 180 -11.81 10.82 20.46
C GLU A 180 -12.35 9.80 19.46
N ASP A 181 -13.03 10.27 18.42
CA ASP A 181 -13.55 9.42 17.34
C ASP A 181 -12.42 8.77 16.51
N VAL A 182 -11.31 9.49 16.26
CA VAL A 182 -10.13 8.96 15.56
C VAL A 182 -9.45 7.90 16.41
N LEU A 183 -9.26 8.15 17.71
CA LEU A 183 -8.66 7.18 18.62
C LEU A 183 -9.53 5.93 18.77
N ALA A 184 -10.86 6.10 18.85
CA ALA A 184 -11.81 4.98 18.88
C ALA A 184 -11.75 4.16 17.58
N ALA A 185 -11.74 4.82 16.42
CA ALA A 185 -11.60 4.17 15.11
C ALA A 185 -10.26 3.43 14.98
N ALA A 186 -9.15 4.03 15.43
CA ALA A 186 -7.85 3.40 15.43
C ALA A 186 -7.83 2.12 16.29
N ARG A 187 -8.44 2.14 17.47
CA ARG A 187 -8.54 0.94 18.32
C ARG A 187 -9.45 -0.14 17.75
N ALA A 188 -10.44 0.23 16.95
CA ALA A 188 -11.36 -0.70 16.28
C ALA A 188 -10.79 -1.26 14.95
N THR A 189 -9.70 -0.68 14.44
CA THR A 189 -9.06 -1.11 13.20
C THR A 189 -8.36 -2.45 13.38
N THR A 190 -8.53 -3.34 12.40
CA THR A 190 -7.72 -4.56 12.31
C THR A 190 -6.39 -4.21 11.66
N TYR A 191 -5.29 -4.57 12.31
CA TYR A 191 -3.93 -4.36 11.79
C TYR A 191 -3.31 -5.70 11.43
N ALA A 192 -2.69 -5.74 10.26
CA ALA A 192 -1.97 -6.92 9.79
C ALA A 192 -0.73 -6.53 9.00
N SER A 193 0.18 -7.47 8.83
CA SER A 193 1.31 -7.32 7.93
C SER A 193 1.60 -8.61 7.20
N VAL A 194 2.14 -8.47 6.00
CA VAL A 194 2.59 -9.57 5.14
C VAL A 194 3.87 -9.16 4.44
N SER A 195 4.80 -10.08 4.30
CA SER A 195 6.01 -9.82 3.53
C SER A 195 5.73 -9.91 2.03
N TRP A 196 6.56 -9.21 1.24
CA TRP A 196 6.52 -9.33 -0.22
C TRP A 196 6.73 -10.78 -0.69
N THR A 197 7.54 -11.55 0.03
CA THR A 197 7.76 -12.97 -0.25
C THR A 197 6.50 -13.79 -0.01
N GLU A 198 5.85 -13.61 1.14
CA GLU A 198 4.60 -14.31 1.46
C GLU A 198 3.48 -13.96 0.48
N LEU A 199 3.39 -12.68 0.05
CA LEU A 199 2.44 -12.27 -0.99
C LEU A 199 2.73 -12.97 -2.32
N ALA A 200 4.00 -13.03 -2.74
CA ALA A 200 4.38 -13.70 -3.97
C ALA A 200 4.11 -15.22 -3.91
N ASP A 201 4.39 -15.84 -2.76
CA ASP A 201 4.13 -17.27 -2.54
C ASP A 201 2.63 -17.56 -2.52
N PHE A 202 1.83 -16.66 -1.95
CA PHE A 202 0.37 -16.75 -2.01
C PHE A 202 -0.16 -16.67 -3.44
N CYS A 203 0.36 -15.75 -4.27
CA CYS A 203 -0.01 -15.65 -5.69
C CYS A 203 0.30 -16.95 -6.45
N ASP A 204 1.46 -17.54 -6.23
CA ASP A 204 1.84 -18.79 -6.88
C ASP A 204 1.00 -19.98 -6.40
N ALA A 205 0.73 -20.09 -5.11
CA ALA A 205 -0.13 -21.12 -4.55
C ALA A 205 -1.56 -21.03 -5.11
N PHE A 206 -2.14 -19.83 -5.11
CA PHE A 206 -3.48 -19.61 -5.68
C PHE A 206 -3.51 -19.91 -7.18
N ALA A 207 -2.49 -19.49 -7.94
CA ALA A 207 -2.39 -19.80 -9.36
C ALA A 207 -2.30 -21.32 -9.65
N ALA A 208 -1.72 -22.10 -8.73
CA ALA A 208 -1.62 -23.55 -8.87
C ALA A 208 -2.98 -24.27 -8.66
N GLU A 209 -3.89 -23.66 -7.90
CA GLU A 209 -5.24 -24.19 -7.66
C GLU A 209 -6.23 -23.88 -8.79
N LEU A 210 -5.90 -22.95 -9.67
CA LEU A 210 -6.76 -22.56 -10.77
C LEU A 210 -6.78 -23.63 -11.87
N THR A 211 -7.95 -23.81 -12.46
CA THR A 211 -8.13 -24.75 -13.58
C THR A 211 -7.44 -24.25 -14.86
N ALA A 212 -7.22 -25.14 -15.81
CA ALA A 212 -6.65 -24.79 -17.11
C ALA A 212 -7.46 -23.71 -17.88
N ALA A 213 -8.75 -23.56 -17.58
CA ALA A 213 -9.59 -22.52 -18.18
C ALA A 213 -9.21 -21.10 -17.71
N ALA A 214 -8.53 -20.94 -16.56
CA ALA A 214 -8.14 -19.66 -15.96
C ALA A 214 -6.70 -19.24 -16.30
N GLN A 215 -6.20 -19.58 -17.49
CA GLN A 215 -4.81 -19.34 -17.88
C GLN A 215 -4.38 -17.87 -17.78
N THR A 216 -5.28 -16.93 -18.10
CA THR A 216 -4.97 -15.49 -18.02
C THR A 216 -4.72 -15.07 -16.57
N GLU A 217 -5.57 -15.52 -15.65
CA GLU A 217 -5.41 -15.24 -14.22
C GLU A 217 -4.15 -15.91 -13.67
N GLN A 218 -3.87 -17.16 -14.04
CA GLN A 218 -2.61 -17.82 -13.67
C GLN A 218 -1.38 -17.04 -14.12
N LYS A 219 -1.37 -16.52 -15.36
CA LYS A 219 -0.26 -15.71 -15.88
C LYS A 219 -0.12 -14.39 -15.14
N LEU A 220 -1.23 -13.73 -14.83
CA LEU A 220 -1.27 -12.49 -14.06
C LEU A 220 -0.63 -12.69 -12.67
N LEU A 221 -1.09 -13.69 -11.93
CA LEU A 221 -0.61 -14.02 -10.59
C LEU A 221 0.88 -14.37 -10.58
N ARG A 222 1.32 -15.26 -11.46
CA ARG A 222 2.73 -15.66 -11.56
C ARG A 222 3.62 -14.52 -12.04
N GLY A 223 3.13 -13.69 -12.96
CA GLY A 223 3.84 -12.51 -13.44
C GLY A 223 4.08 -11.51 -12.31
N PHE A 224 3.06 -11.22 -11.53
CA PHE A 224 3.18 -10.33 -10.37
C PHE A 224 4.13 -10.92 -9.31
N ALA A 225 3.98 -12.20 -8.94
CA ALA A 225 4.88 -12.87 -8.00
C ALA A 225 6.36 -12.81 -8.45
N SER A 226 6.62 -13.03 -9.72
CA SER A 226 7.97 -12.90 -10.30
C SER A 226 8.52 -11.49 -10.16
N THR A 227 7.71 -10.47 -10.49
CA THR A 227 8.10 -9.05 -10.37
C THR A 227 8.43 -8.68 -8.93
N VAL A 228 7.60 -9.08 -7.98
CA VAL A 228 7.79 -8.83 -6.55
C VAL A 228 9.10 -9.44 -6.06
N ARG A 229 9.39 -10.70 -6.43
CA ARG A 229 10.65 -11.37 -6.02
C ARG A 229 11.88 -10.71 -6.61
N GLN A 230 11.82 -10.27 -7.87
CA GLN A 230 12.92 -9.53 -8.49
C GLN A 230 13.23 -8.24 -7.75
N LYS A 231 12.21 -7.48 -7.36
CA LYS A 231 12.38 -6.23 -6.63
C LYS A 231 12.85 -6.45 -5.20
N ASN A 232 12.30 -7.43 -4.50
CA ASN A 232 12.70 -7.76 -3.14
C ASN A 232 14.13 -8.31 -3.06
N GLY A 233 14.58 -9.04 -4.08
CA GLY A 233 15.96 -9.56 -4.17
C GLY A 233 17.02 -8.49 -4.45
N VAL A 234 16.63 -7.35 -4.98
CA VAL A 234 17.54 -6.23 -5.30
C VAL A 234 17.66 -5.23 -4.13
N SER A 235 16.75 -5.29 -3.16
CA SER A 235 16.80 -4.47 -1.93
C SER A 235 17.76 -5.04 -0.86
N ARG A 236 18.49 -6.10 -1.19
CA ARG A 236 19.56 -6.70 -0.41
C ARG A 236 20.90 -6.35 -1.05
#